data_24bf5f3c9b368fe3c4f729d6c43fcfe7
#
_entry.id   24bf5f3c9b368fe3c4f729d6c43fcfe7
#
_cell.length_a   1.000
_cell.length_b   1.000
_cell.length_c   1.000
_cell.angle_alpha   90.00
_cell.angle_beta   90.00
_cell.angle_gamma   90.00
#
_symmetry.space_group_name_H-M   'P 1'
#
loop_
_entity.id
_entity.type
_entity.pdbx_description
1 polymer ?
#
loop_
_entity_poly.entity_id
_entity_poly.type
_entity_poly.pdbx_seq_one_letter_code
_entity_poly.pdbx_strand_id
1 'polypeptide(L)'
;MTYESRRVDPMRFGRAIYDQEGIALVTVMLVMVIMSVIGIAAITVTGLENRMAGFQRTGEAAATAAESCIGTGVNVIQQTIDQAKVPDTFKVTLGGPIPDANQGSLEQEIMGQSDNNTDTPSSVPPNMQATVGVFQVTGDIDRLYAKTKAGGALQFAAGYEGTAGGAAGGGVDIMYRITCVATNTATNTTSQVTAVYACTATGESCQKQI
;
A
#
# COMPACT_ATOMS: atom_id res chain seq x y z
N MET A 1 -81.75 -52.69 -49.11
CA MET A 1 -80.93 -52.02 -48.14
C MET A 1 -79.46 -52.40 -48.45
N THR A 2 -78.80 -51.57 -49.23
CA THR A 2 -77.39 -51.81 -49.70
C THR A 2 -76.46 -50.98 -48.80
N TYR A 3 -75.56 -51.65 -48.11
CA TYR A 3 -74.62 -51.07 -47.19
C TYR A 3 -73.38 -50.64 -47.98
N GLU A 4 -73.18 -49.32 -48.10
CA GLU A 4 -72.07 -48.73 -48.82
C GLU A 4 -70.85 -48.64 -47.89
N SER A 5 -69.86 -49.45 -48.15
CA SER A 5 -68.57 -49.49 -47.43
C SER A 5 -67.67 -48.31 -47.84
N ARG A 6 -67.57 -47.30 -46.99
CA ARG A 6 -66.56 -46.20 -47.12
C ARG A 6 -65.16 -46.75 -46.87
N ARG A 7 -64.38 -46.80 -47.87
CA ARG A 7 -62.93 -47.00 -47.75
C ARG A 7 -62.32 -45.72 -47.14
N VAL A 8 -61.73 -45.87 -46.00
CA VAL A 8 -60.86 -44.83 -45.38
C VAL A 8 -59.53 -44.95 -45.99
N ASP A 9 -59.09 -43.92 -46.73
CA ASP A 9 -57.73 -43.85 -47.28
C ASP A 9 -56.73 -43.73 -46.12
N PRO A 10 -55.63 -44.51 -46.07
CA PRO A 10 -54.61 -44.35 -45.10
C PRO A 10 -53.85 -43.07 -45.43
N MET A 11 -54.02 -42.08 -44.55
CA MET A 11 -53.37 -40.80 -44.60
C MET A 11 -51.85 -40.99 -44.78
N ARG A 12 -51.32 -40.32 -45.79
CA ARG A 12 -49.91 -40.15 -46.10
C ARG A 12 -49.20 -39.43 -44.94
N PHE A 13 -48.76 -40.12 -43.92
CA PHE A 13 -47.89 -39.61 -42.87
C PHE A 13 -46.36 -39.83 -43.18
N GLY A 14 -46.02 -40.19 -44.41
CA GLY A 14 -44.63 -40.66 -44.74
C GLY A 14 -43.76 -39.68 -45.49
N ARG A 15 -44.08 -38.38 -45.59
CA ARG A 15 -43.27 -37.50 -46.48
C ARG A 15 -42.68 -36.23 -45.83
N ALA A 16 -42.79 -36.10 -44.53
CA ALA A 16 -42.24 -34.91 -43.82
C ALA A 16 -40.85 -35.16 -43.21
N ILE A 17 -40.28 -36.34 -43.30
CA ILE A 17 -39.00 -36.70 -42.62
C ILE A 17 -37.79 -36.58 -43.53
N TYR A 18 -37.94 -36.46 -44.85
CA TYR A 18 -36.81 -36.47 -45.81
C TYR A 18 -36.19 -35.09 -46.11
N ASP A 19 -36.79 -33.99 -45.61
CA ASP A 19 -36.28 -32.64 -45.92
C ASP A 19 -35.51 -32.00 -44.74
N GLN A 20 -35.16 -32.78 -43.70
CA GLN A 20 -34.48 -32.27 -42.50
C GLN A 20 -32.94 -32.41 -42.56
N GLU A 21 -32.37 -33.12 -43.52
CA GLU A 21 -30.91 -33.34 -43.56
C GLU A 21 -30.12 -32.03 -43.78
N GLY A 22 -30.65 -31.09 -44.57
CA GLY A 22 -30.03 -29.79 -44.81
C GLY A 22 -30.09 -28.85 -43.60
N ILE A 23 -31.14 -28.92 -42.80
CA ILE A 23 -31.35 -28.04 -41.60
C ILE A 23 -30.39 -28.46 -40.46
N ALA A 24 -30.17 -29.77 -40.28
CA ALA A 24 -29.27 -30.28 -39.24
C ALA A 24 -27.81 -29.81 -39.46
N LEU A 25 -27.34 -29.75 -40.68
CA LEU A 25 -25.99 -29.30 -41.00
C LEU A 25 -25.81 -27.81 -40.75
N VAL A 26 -26.82 -26.98 -41.08
CA VAL A 26 -26.82 -25.53 -40.85
C VAL A 26 -26.87 -25.23 -39.36
N THR A 27 -27.68 -25.96 -38.59
CA THR A 27 -27.76 -25.78 -37.13
C THR A 27 -26.46 -26.15 -36.44
N VAL A 28 -25.80 -27.23 -36.83
CA VAL A 28 -24.47 -27.60 -36.28
C VAL A 28 -23.42 -26.56 -36.61
N MET A 29 -23.37 -26.05 -37.86
CA MET A 29 -22.46 -24.96 -38.22
C MET A 29 -22.71 -23.69 -37.40
N LEU A 30 -23.97 -23.33 -37.21
CA LEU A 30 -24.34 -22.16 -36.43
C LEU A 30 -23.93 -22.31 -34.95
N VAL A 31 -24.15 -23.48 -34.36
CA VAL A 31 -23.69 -23.78 -33.00
C VAL A 31 -22.17 -23.71 -32.86
N MET A 32 -21.43 -24.27 -33.84
CA MET A 32 -19.95 -24.18 -33.84
C MET A 32 -19.46 -22.76 -33.94
N VAL A 33 -20.09 -21.90 -34.76
CA VAL A 33 -19.72 -20.46 -34.83
C VAL A 33 -19.99 -19.76 -33.50
N ILE A 34 -21.16 -19.98 -32.87
CA ILE A 34 -21.48 -19.40 -31.60
C ILE A 34 -20.49 -19.83 -30.50
N MET A 35 -20.18 -21.14 -30.43
CA MET A 35 -19.19 -21.67 -29.48
C MET A 35 -17.79 -21.10 -29.70
N SER A 36 -17.40 -20.89 -30.97
CA SER A 36 -16.12 -20.25 -31.28
C SER A 36 -16.06 -18.80 -30.80
N VAL A 37 -17.11 -18.03 -31.01
CA VAL A 37 -17.20 -16.64 -30.55
C VAL A 37 -17.16 -16.56 -29.03
N ILE A 38 -17.92 -17.42 -28.33
CA ILE A 38 -17.90 -17.50 -26.85
C ILE A 38 -16.50 -17.90 -26.35
N GLY A 39 -15.85 -18.86 -27.01
CA GLY A 39 -14.49 -19.29 -26.65
C GLY A 39 -13.47 -18.16 -26.76
N ILE A 40 -13.51 -17.38 -27.84
CA ILE A 40 -12.61 -16.22 -28.03
C ILE A 40 -12.91 -15.16 -26.97
N ALA A 41 -14.19 -14.86 -26.70
CA ALA A 41 -14.57 -13.89 -25.67
C ALA A 41 -14.07 -14.31 -24.28
N ALA A 42 -14.21 -15.61 -23.92
CA ALA A 42 -13.73 -16.12 -22.65
C ALA A 42 -12.20 -15.97 -22.47
N ILE A 43 -11.42 -16.29 -23.52
CA ILE A 43 -9.95 -16.14 -23.49
C ILE A 43 -9.54 -14.68 -23.32
N THR A 44 -10.20 -13.76 -24.00
CA THR A 44 -9.87 -12.33 -23.89
C THR A 44 -10.19 -11.78 -22.50
N VAL A 45 -11.31 -12.15 -21.90
CA VAL A 45 -11.67 -11.76 -20.52
C VAL A 45 -10.65 -12.32 -19.52
N THR A 46 -10.34 -13.60 -19.58
CA THR A 46 -9.36 -14.23 -18.69
C THR A 46 -7.96 -13.60 -18.81
N GLY A 47 -7.57 -13.23 -20.05
CA GLY A 47 -6.31 -12.52 -20.27
C GLY A 47 -6.25 -11.13 -19.62
N LEU A 48 -7.37 -10.38 -19.65
CA LEU A 48 -7.48 -9.10 -18.98
C LEU A 48 -7.49 -9.25 -17.44
N GLU A 49 -8.21 -10.23 -16.92
CA GLU A 49 -8.24 -10.50 -15.47
C GLU A 49 -6.85 -10.85 -14.93
N ASN A 50 -6.08 -11.68 -15.63
CA ASN A 50 -4.71 -12.02 -15.25
C ASN A 50 -3.80 -10.79 -15.24
N ARG A 51 -3.95 -9.88 -16.20
CA ARG A 51 -3.18 -8.62 -16.22
C ARG A 51 -3.57 -7.71 -15.05
N MET A 52 -4.87 -7.54 -14.79
CA MET A 52 -5.36 -6.75 -13.66
C MET A 52 -4.87 -7.31 -12.33
N ALA A 53 -4.94 -8.63 -12.13
CA ALA A 53 -4.42 -9.29 -10.94
C ALA A 53 -2.90 -9.09 -10.79
N GLY A 54 -2.14 -9.09 -11.88
CA GLY A 54 -0.72 -8.79 -11.89
C GLY A 54 -0.42 -7.36 -11.43
N PHE A 55 -1.15 -6.37 -11.96
CA PHE A 55 -1.00 -4.97 -11.55
C PHE A 55 -1.41 -4.73 -10.09
N GLN A 56 -2.47 -5.37 -9.62
CA GLN A 56 -2.89 -5.28 -8.22
C GLN A 56 -1.81 -5.84 -7.28
N ARG A 57 -1.26 -7.01 -7.58
CA ARG A 57 -0.18 -7.61 -6.78
C ARG A 57 1.06 -6.72 -6.71
N THR A 58 1.47 -6.14 -7.83
CA THR A 58 2.63 -5.23 -7.83
C THR A 58 2.35 -3.94 -7.09
N GLY A 59 1.13 -3.40 -7.20
CA GLY A 59 0.70 -2.22 -6.44
C GLY A 59 0.66 -2.47 -4.93
N GLU A 60 0.08 -3.59 -4.49
CA GLU A 60 0.05 -3.99 -3.07
C GLU A 60 1.46 -4.24 -2.51
N ALA A 61 2.33 -4.89 -3.29
CA ALA A 61 3.72 -5.10 -2.89
C ALA A 61 4.49 -3.78 -2.76
N ALA A 62 4.24 -2.80 -3.65
CA ALA A 62 4.82 -1.48 -3.55
C ALA A 62 4.31 -0.73 -2.31
N ALA A 63 3.01 -0.82 -2.00
CA ALA A 63 2.43 -0.23 -0.80
C ALA A 63 3.04 -0.82 0.48
N THR A 64 3.13 -2.15 0.56
CA THR A 64 3.75 -2.85 1.70
C THR A 64 5.23 -2.47 1.85
N ALA A 65 5.97 -2.29 0.75
CA ALA A 65 7.36 -1.83 0.79
C ALA A 65 7.45 -0.39 1.36
N ALA A 66 6.55 0.51 0.95
CA ALA A 66 6.48 1.86 1.50
C ALA A 66 6.07 1.87 2.98
N GLU A 67 5.12 1.03 3.40
CA GLU A 67 4.71 0.88 4.80
C GLU A 67 5.86 0.38 5.69
N SER A 68 6.71 -0.52 5.19
CA SER A 68 7.88 -0.99 5.95
C SER A 68 8.86 0.14 6.27
N CYS A 69 8.99 1.12 5.38
CA CYS A 69 9.77 2.32 5.59
C CYS A 69 9.18 3.20 6.72
N ILE A 70 7.85 3.31 6.82
CA ILE A 70 7.20 4.04 7.92
C ILE A 70 7.60 3.44 9.28
N GLY A 71 7.55 2.10 9.41
CA GLY A 71 7.98 1.41 10.63
C GLY A 71 9.46 1.68 10.96
N THR A 72 10.31 1.73 9.95
CA THR A 72 11.72 2.09 10.11
C THR A 72 11.88 3.54 10.56
N GLY A 73 11.14 4.48 9.95
CA GLY A 73 11.14 5.89 10.34
C GLY A 73 10.72 6.12 11.78
N VAL A 74 9.67 5.42 12.24
CA VAL A 74 9.26 5.45 13.65
C VAL A 74 10.40 5.00 14.57
N ASN A 75 11.09 3.92 14.21
CA ASN A 75 12.24 3.40 14.97
C ASN A 75 13.40 4.39 15.02
N VAL A 76 13.69 5.05 13.88
CA VAL A 76 14.72 6.09 13.80
C VAL A 76 14.37 7.24 14.73
N ILE A 77 13.13 7.75 14.70
CA ILE A 77 12.69 8.84 15.58
C ILE A 77 12.84 8.46 17.06
N GLN A 78 12.32 7.29 17.45
CA GLN A 78 12.38 6.81 18.84
C GLN A 78 13.82 6.74 19.35
N GLN A 79 14.69 6.05 18.62
CA GLN A 79 16.07 5.86 19.06
C GLN A 79 16.90 7.14 18.99
N THR A 80 16.58 8.05 18.06
CA THR A 80 17.25 9.37 18.00
C THR A 80 16.89 10.23 19.19
N ILE A 81 15.63 10.22 19.63
CA ILE A 81 15.22 10.94 20.81
C ILE A 81 15.83 10.33 22.07
N ASP A 82 15.83 9.00 22.20
CA ASP A 82 16.37 8.31 23.37
C ASP A 82 17.88 8.51 23.53
N GLN A 83 18.63 8.56 22.43
CA GLN A 83 20.09 8.68 22.44
C GLN A 83 20.59 10.11 22.21
N ALA A 84 19.68 11.06 21.98
CA ALA A 84 19.96 12.43 21.55
C ALA A 84 20.89 12.53 20.32
N LYS A 85 20.93 11.48 19.52
CA LYS A 85 21.65 11.39 18.24
C LYS A 85 21.07 10.25 17.39
N VAL A 86 21.25 10.33 16.09
CA VAL A 86 20.95 9.21 15.19
C VAL A 86 21.94 8.07 15.47
N PRO A 87 21.46 6.87 15.88
CA PRO A 87 22.34 5.74 16.15
C PRO A 87 23.16 5.33 14.92
N ASP A 88 24.40 4.94 15.13
CA ASP A 88 25.29 4.53 14.06
C ASP A 88 24.79 3.29 13.31
N THR A 89 23.99 2.45 13.96
CA THR A 89 23.36 1.26 13.36
C THR A 89 22.41 1.58 12.21
N PHE A 90 21.91 2.82 12.12
CA PHE A 90 21.06 3.26 11.02
C PHE A 90 21.82 3.83 9.83
N LYS A 91 23.14 3.98 9.91
CA LYS A 91 23.96 4.48 8.80
C LYS A 91 24.03 3.47 7.66
N VAL A 92 23.98 3.97 6.43
CA VAL A 92 24.12 3.14 5.22
C VAL A 92 25.46 2.37 5.22
N THR A 93 26.55 2.96 5.69
CA THR A 93 27.85 2.29 5.83
C THR A 93 27.82 1.05 6.73
N LEU A 94 26.86 0.95 7.64
CA LEU A 94 26.64 -0.20 8.51
C LEU A 94 25.39 -1.03 8.13
N GLY A 95 24.85 -0.81 6.92
CA GLY A 95 23.66 -1.53 6.42
C GLY A 95 22.33 -0.93 6.85
N GLY A 96 22.33 0.25 7.44
CA GLY A 96 21.11 0.97 7.83
C GLY A 96 20.49 1.78 6.67
N PRO A 97 19.35 2.43 6.92
CA PRO A 97 18.59 3.16 5.91
C PRO A 97 19.02 4.63 5.73
N ILE A 98 19.86 5.19 6.60
CA ILE A 98 20.18 6.63 6.61
C ILE A 98 21.48 6.90 5.86
N PRO A 99 21.46 7.70 4.77
CA PRO A 99 22.68 8.16 4.10
C PRO A 99 23.56 8.94 5.07
N ASP A 100 24.86 8.63 5.10
CA ASP A 100 25.82 9.27 6.03
C ASP A 100 25.86 10.79 5.87
N ALA A 101 25.68 11.28 4.63
CA ALA A 101 25.65 12.72 4.35
C ALA A 101 24.45 13.45 4.95
N ASN A 102 23.35 12.73 5.25
CA ASN A 102 22.12 13.32 5.75
C ASN A 102 21.89 13.09 7.26
N GLN A 103 22.76 12.33 7.90
CA GLN A 103 22.60 11.98 9.31
C GLN A 103 22.48 13.20 10.21
N GLY A 104 23.36 14.18 10.05
CA GLY A 104 23.37 15.38 10.91
C GLY A 104 22.16 16.28 10.69
N SER A 105 21.69 16.41 9.46
CA SER A 105 20.47 17.18 9.14
C SER A 105 19.23 16.52 9.72
N LEU A 106 19.09 15.22 9.54
CA LEU A 106 17.97 14.44 10.09
C LEU A 106 17.97 14.45 11.64
N GLU A 107 19.16 14.38 12.27
CA GLU A 107 19.28 14.49 13.72
C GLU A 107 18.75 15.84 14.22
N GLN A 108 19.20 16.95 13.60
CA GLN A 108 18.74 18.29 13.95
C GLN A 108 17.24 18.47 13.74
N GLU A 109 16.70 17.89 12.69
CA GLU A 109 15.28 17.94 12.39
C GLU A 109 14.45 17.16 13.42
N ILE A 110 14.80 15.90 13.71
CA ILE A 110 14.12 15.11 14.74
C ILE A 110 14.19 15.78 16.10
N MET A 111 15.34 16.36 16.46
CA MET A 111 15.52 17.06 17.73
C MET A 111 14.89 18.47 17.73
N GLY A 112 14.43 18.98 16.59
CA GLY A 112 13.81 20.30 16.45
C GLY A 112 14.80 21.46 16.55
N GLN A 113 16.02 21.22 16.14
CA GLN A 113 17.09 22.22 16.06
C GLN A 113 17.18 22.84 14.66
N SER A 114 16.58 22.22 13.66
CA SER A 114 16.37 22.76 12.32
C SER A 114 14.94 22.48 11.87
N ASP A 115 14.44 23.28 10.93
CA ASP A 115 13.13 23.14 10.32
C ASP A 115 13.34 22.97 8.81
N ASN A 116 13.77 21.77 8.42
CA ASN A 116 14.05 21.45 7.02
C ASN A 116 12.84 20.81 6.33
N ASN A 117 11.65 21.43 6.48
CA ASN A 117 10.39 20.97 5.88
C ASN A 117 10.35 21.13 4.34
N THR A 118 11.46 21.42 3.69
CA THR A 118 11.54 21.61 2.24
C THR A 118 12.06 20.40 1.49
N ASP A 119 12.62 19.43 2.21
CA ASP A 119 13.04 18.17 1.62
C ASP A 119 11.85 17.23 1.39
N THR A 120 12.09 16.20 0.61
CA THR A 120 11.07 15.27 0.16
C THR A 120 11.73 13.89 0.01
N PRO A 121 10.96 12.80 -0.09
CA PRO A 121 11.54 11.48 -0.37
C PRO A 121 12.39 11.40 -1.64
N SER A 122 12.22 12.37 -2.55
CA SER A 122 13.01 12.49 -3.80
C SER A 122 14.25 13.39 -3.67
N SER A 123 14.49 13.98 -2.51
CA SER A 123 15.70 14.75 -2.25
C SER A 123 16.97 13.88 -2.36
N VAL A 124 18.10 14.49 -2.69
CA VAL A 124 19.38 13.77 -2.84
C VAL A 124 20.41 14.38 -1.91
N PRO A 125 20.79 13.69 -0.83
CA PRO A 125 20.28 12.39 -0.39
C PRO A 125 18.91 12.51 0.30
N PRO A 126 18.05 11.45 0.28
CA PRO A 126 16.83 11.41 1.07
C PRO A 126 17.15 11.19 2.55
N ASN A 127 16.19 11.42 3.45
CA ASN A 127 16.36 11.14 4.88
C ASN A 127 16.57 9.65 5.16
N MET A 128 15.87 8.80 4.42
CA MET A 128 16.01 7.36 4.48
C MET A 128 16.03 6.74 3.09
N GLN A 129 16.77 5.66 2.91
CA GLN A 129 16.77 4.85 1.71
C GLN A 129 16.97 3.39 2.04
N ALA A 130 16.24 2.51 1.37
CA ALA A 130 16.36 1.07 1.53
C ALA A 130 15.96 0.35 0.23
N THR A 131 16.35 -0.91 0.11
CA THR A 131 15.85 -1.79 -0.95
C THR A 131 15.00 -2.87 -0.31
N VAL A 132 13.73 -2.95 -0.69
CA VAL A 132 12.77 -3.95 -0.20
C VAL A 132 12.33 -4.81 -1.37
N GLY A 133 12.89 -6.00 -1.47
CA GLY A 133 12.67 -6.88 -2.62
C GLY A 133 13.16 -6.24 -3.93
N VAL A 134 12.22 -5.93 -4.83
CA VAL A 134 12.50 -5.29 -6.13
C VAL A 134 12.25 -3.77 -6.12
N PHE A 135 11.87 -3.22 -4.96
CA PHE A 135 11.53 -1.81 -4.81
C PHE A 135 12.69 -1.03 -4.18
N GLN A 136 13.00 0.12 -4.78
CA GLN A 136 13.80 1.15 -4.13
C GLN A 136 12.86 1.99 -3.30
N VAL A 137 13.13 2.09 -2.01
CA VAL A 137 12.30 2.83 -1.05
C VAL A 137 13.08 4.02 -0.54
N THR A 138 12.50 5.20 -0.67
CA THR A 138 13.03 6.44 -0.11
C THR A 138 12.04 7.01 0.88
N GLY A 139 12.52 7.57 1.96
CA GLY A 139 11.70 8.11 3.02
C GLY A 139 12.18 9.49 3.47
N ASP A 140 11.22 10.24 3.97
CA ASP A 140 11.38 11.58 4.49
C ASP A 140 10.70 11.68 5.85
N ILE A 141 11.31 12.38 6.79
CA ILE A 141 10.83 12.55 8.16
C ILE A 141 10.82 14.05 8.48
N ASP A 142 9.63 14.63 8.61
CA ASP A 142 9.45 16.02 9.02
C ASP A 142 8.96 16.12 10.47
N ARG A 143 9.52 17.01 11.24
CA ARG A 143 8.96 17.41 12.52
C ARG A 143 7.92 18.51 12.31
N LEU A 144 6.64 18.24 12.61
CA LEU A 144 5.56 19.18 12.36
C LEU A 144 5.42 20.24 13.48
N TYR A 145 5.17 19.78 14.68
CA TYR A 145 5.00 20.64 15.84
C TYR A 145 5.09 19.86 17.16
N ALA A 146 5.30 20.56 18.24
CA ALA A 146 5.25 20.03 19.59
C ALA A 146 4.09 20.66 20.36
N LYS A 147 3.29 19.85 21.07
CA LYS A 147 2.15 20.29 21.87
C LYS A 147 2.30 19.78 23.30
N THR A 148 2.16 20.66 24.26
CA THR A 148 2.10 20.25 25.66
C THR A 148 0.84 19.45 25.96
N LYS A 149 0.99 18.33 26.65
CA LYS A 149 -0.14 17.49 27.05
C LYS A 149 -1.04 18.25 28.02
N ALA A 150 -2.35 18.02 27.94
CA ALA A 150 -3.30 18.65 28.84
C ALA A 150 -2.93 18.34 30.32
N GLY A 151 -2.72 19.38 31.13
CA GLY A 151 -2.22 19.26 32.51
C GLY A 151 -0.71 19.31 32.65
N GLY A 152 0.08 19.21 31.61
CA GLY A 152 1.54 19.25 31.64
C GLY A 152 2.09 20.63 32.10
N ALA A 153 1.43 21.70 31.70
CA ALA A 153 1.85 23.07 32.08
C ALA A 153 1.79 23.30 33.58
N LEU A 154 0.81 22.74 34.29
CA LEU A 154 0.70 22.83 35.75
C LEU A 154 1.80 22.03 36.47
N GLN A 155 2.22 20.90 35.86
CA GLN A 155 3.28 20.08 36.44
C GLN A 155 4.67 20.66 36.18
N PHE A 156 4.88 21.35 35.04
CA PHE A 156 6.11 22.11 34.80
C PHE A 156 6.26 23.26 35.82
N ALA A 157 5.17 23.97 36.15
CA ALA A 157 5.18 25.02 37.16
C ALA A 157 5.44 24.49 38.56
N ALA A 158 4.90 23.30 38.91
CA ALA A 158 5.14 22.65 40.21
C ALA A 158 6.54 22.03 40.34
N GLY A 159 7.13 21.58 39.24
CA GLY A 159 8.48 20.99 39.19
C GLY A 159 9.62 22.01 39.37
N TYR A 160 9.36 23.31 39.15
CA TYR A 160 10.38 24.36 39.33
C TYR A 160 10.67 24.66 40.81
N GLU A 161 9.81 24.21 41.72
CA GLU A 161 10.01 24.38 43.17
C GLU A 161 10.81 23.27 43.88
N GLY A 162 11.63 22.52 43.13
CA GLY A 162 12.80 21.84 43.73
C GLY A 162 12.58 20.45 44.34
N THR A 163 11.56 19.70 44.00
CA THR A 163 11.49 18.28 44.37
C THR A 163 11.70 17.39 43.13
N ALA A 164 12.76 16.61 43.17
CA ALA A 164 13.23 15.70 42.12
C ALA A 164 12.25 14.54 41.75
N GLY A 165 10.95 14.73 41.95
CA GLY A 165 9.90 13.74 41.68
C GLY A 165 8.87 14.19 40.64
N GLY A 166 9.00 15.40 40.05
CA GLY A 166 7.98 15.98 39.18
C GLY A 166 7.97 15.52 37.72
N ALA A 167 8.84 14.60 37.34
CA ALA A 167 8.93 14.13 35.94
C ALA A 167 7.84 13.13 35.51
N ALA A 168 6.96 12.74 36.41
CA ALA A 168 6.08 11.59 36.20
C ALA A 168 4.75 11.87 35.46
N GLY A 169 4.51 13.06 34.90
CA GLY A 169 3.19 13.27 34.29
C GLY A 169 3.05 14.35 33.22
N GLY A 170 4.03 15.21 33.03
CA GLY A 170 3.96 16.29 32.06
C GLY A 170 4.74 15.93 30.78
N GLY A 171 4.12 15.29 29.80
CA GLY A 171 4.74 15.01 28.53
C GLY A 171 4.46 16.10 27.50
N VAL A 172 5.36 16.22 26.53
CA VAL A 172 5.15 16.98 25.31
C VAL A 172 4.90 15.98 24.18
N ASP A 173 3.80 16.12 23.48
CA ASP A 173 3.51 15.35 22.28
C ASP A 173 4.20 16.05 21.11
N ILE A 174 5.14 15.35 20.48
CA ILE A 174 5.84 15.80 19.28
C ILE A 174 5.27 15.03 18.11
N MET A 175 4.83 15.77 17.09
CA MET A 175 4.23 15.19 15.89
C MET A 175 5.24 15.17 14.76
N TYR A 176 5.40 14.02 14.15
CA TYR A 176 6.24 13.79 12.97
C TYR A 176 5.40 13.32 11.81
N ARG A 177 5.71 13.81 10.62
CA ARG A 177 5.21 13.27 9.36
C ARG A 177 6.30 12.40 8.76
N ILE A 178 5.95 11.18 8.40
CA ILE A 178 6.86 10.26 7.72
C ILE A 178 6.23 9.99 6.35
N THR A 179 6.94 10.32 5.28
CA THR A 179 6.51 10.08 3.91
C THR A 179 7.47 9.12 3.25
N CYS A 180 6.97 7.97 2.78
CA CYS A 180 7.77 6.94 2.14
C CYS A 180 7.26 6.67 0.73
N VAL A 181 8.20 6.54 -0.23
CA VAL A 181 7.93 6.22 -1.63
C VAL A 181 8.68 4.96 -2.01
N ALA A 182 7.96 3.97 -2.48
CA ALA A 182 8.52 2.74 -3.04
C ALA A 182 8.39 2.76 -4.56
N THR A 183 9.49 2.60 -5.29
CA THR A 183 9.54 2.64 -6.75
C THR A 183 10.20 1.40 -7.31
N ASN A 184 9.56 0.77 -8.30
CA ASN A 184 10.17 -0.26 -9.14
C ASN A 184 10.37 0.32 -10.54
N THR A 185 11.61 0.56 -10.92
CA THR A 185 11.97 1.14 -12.21
C THR A 185 11.72 0.19 -13.38
N ALA A 186 11.75 -1.13 -13.16
CA ALA A 186 11.54 -2.13 -14.20
C ALA A 186 10.07 -2.20 -14.64
N THR A 187 9.11 -2.03 -13.71
CA THR A 187 7.66 -2.06 -13.98
C THR A 187 7.03 -0.68 -13.98
N ASN A 188 7.80 0.35 -13.69
CA ASN A 188 7.34 1.73 -13.48
C ASN A 188 6.18 1.82 -12.47
N THR A 189 6.24 0.97 -11.43
CA THR A 189 5.25 0.95 -10.35
C THR A 189 5.78 1.80 -9.20
N THR A 190 4.97 2.75 -8.75
CA THR A 190 5.29 3.62 -7.61
C THR A 190 4.13 3.61 -6.62
N SER A 191 4.44 3.56 -5.34
CA SER A 191 3.48 3.72 -4.25
C SER A 191 4.04 4.67 -3.21
N GLN A 192 3.20 5.57 -2.70
CA GLN A 192 3.55 6.50 -1.65
C GLN A 192 2.62 6.30 -0.46
N VAL A 193 3.21 6.26 0.73
CA VAL A 193 2.49 6.20 2.01
C VAL A 193 2.99 7.33 2.88
N THR A 194 2.06 8.04 3.49
CA THR A 194 2.36 9.10 4.46
C THR A 194 1.67 8.78 5.77
N ALA A 195 2.40 8.84 6.86
CA ALA A 195 1.88 8.63 8.20
C ALA A 195 2.27 9.78 9.13
N VAL A 196 1.40 10.08 10.07
CA VAL A 196 1.71 11.00 11.17
C VAL A 196 1.95 10.16 12.41
N TYR A 197 3.11 10.35 13.01
CA TYR A 197 3.53 9.68 14.22
C TYR A 197 3.56 10.68 15.39
N ALA A 198 2.87 10.35 16.48
CA ALA A 198 2.90 11.12 17.70
C ALA A 198 3.85 10.45 18.71
N CYS A 199 4.83 11.19 19.16
CA CYS A 199 5.78 10.79 20.17
C CYS A 199 5.50 11.59 21.46
N THR A 200 5.17 10.91 22.55
CA THR A 200 5.09 11.58 23.85
C THR A 200 6.46 11.52 24.52
N ALA A 201 7.16 12.64 24.53
CA ALA A 201 8.43 12.78 25.24
C ALA A 201 8.17 12.94 26.74
N THR A 202 8.49 11.92 27.54
CA THR A 202 8.33 11.91 29.01
C THR A 202 9.65 12.13 29.77
N GLY A 203 10.65 12.75 29.13
CA GLY A 203 11.94 13.08 29.69
C GLY A 203 13.07 12.09 29.42
N GLU A 204 12.78 10.80 29.22
CA GLU A 204 13.78 9.78 28.94
C GLU A 204 13.49 8.93 27.69
N SER A 205 12.26 8.90 27.20
CA SER A 205 11.91 8.10 26.04
C SER A 205 10.66 8.59 25.33
N CYS A 206 10.52 8.15 24.08
CA CYS A 206 9.37 8.40 23.25
C CYS A 206 8.34 7.27 23.44
N GLN A 207 7.23 7.55 24.11
CA GLN A 207 6.16 6.57 24.23
C GLN A 207 5.19 6.70 23.06
N LYS A 208 4.98 5.59 22.33
CA LYS A 208 3.97 5.50 21.28
C LYS A 208 2.58 5.61 21.91
N GLN A 209 1.82 6.63 21.53
CA GLN A 209 0.37 6.64 21.74
C GLN A 209 -0.29 5.92 20.55
N ILE A 210 -1.07 4.89 20.86
CA ILE A 210 -1.89 4.13 19.91
C ILE A 210 -3.27 4.76 19.87
#